data_2d582a532e1ee8d3aa26bdd836ceb286
#
_entry.id   2d582a532e1ee8d3aa26bdd836ceb286
#
_cell.length_a   1.000
_cell.length_b   1.000
_cell.length_c   1.000
_cell.angle_alpha   90.00
_cell.angle_beta   90.00
_cell.angle_gamma   90.00
#
_symmetry.space_group_name_H-M   'P 1'
#
loop_
_entity.id
_entity.type
_entity.pdbx_description
1 polymer ?
#
loop_
_entity_poly.entity_id
_entity_poly.type
_entity_poly.pdbx_seq_one_letter_code
_entity_poly.pdbx_strand_id
1 'polypeptide(L)'
;MADLEGGTALSLDRHLGASDTAEAIESYTEIEIPESLRDNLVLFLRMERKVLKEYDPAVCALFDRLFNSMIRANEGNPGTVAADEPTDAQGIPTADTEGARAFREAVELIDALPVDQAQVVVRAFASFFHLANLSEENYRVETLRELERNVSMESAVDTSNELVVAYGHLLDEVGPERTAELLGRLEFHPVFTAHPTEARRKAVEGKIRRIAALLDEHPYLGGSALLENERHMLQEIDALVRTSPTELKKPTPLEEADTIIDIFDNTLFDTVPQVYRRFDDWVLGEDAGSVPPVCPAFFRPGSWIGSDRDGNPNVTAKVSRRVAAKYFAHMVAKLAQECRNIGRNLTLESRYTAPSEELMNLWSHLVEMSETLTGRVADDLGFEPHRAVMLVMAARLEGTVARNADIMYLSPEELLADLRTVQDSLARAGAARAAYGPVQTLIWQVETFGFHMVEMEFRQHSLVHERALADIRSHGVLGKLDPMTREVLDTFRAIGAIQKRYGQKMARRYIVSFTKSARHMADVYELAELAFSHAQDVPELDVIPLFEQLEDLENCVTVLDGMLQLPAVQRRLAQTGRRME
;
A
#
# COMPACT_ATOMS: atom_id res chain seq x y z
N MET A 1 -41.35 -19.23 -21.85
CA MET A 1 -41.09 -18.08 -20.96
C MET A 1 -42.00 -18.24 -19.76
N ALA A 2 -41.55 -18.89 -18.78
CA ALA A 2 -42.14 -18.97 -17.45
C ALA A 2 -41.09 -19.58 -16.53
N ASP A 3 -40.92 -18.98 -15.37
CA ASP A 3 -40.23 -19.50 -14.18
C ASP A 3 -38.69 -19.56 -14.19
N LEU A 4 -38.05 -18.42 -13.96
CA LEU A 4 -36.68 -18.28 -13.45
C LEU A 4 -36.59 -17.38 -12.21
N GLU A 5 -37.65 -17.25 -11.45
CA GLU A 5 -37.66 -16.52 -10.15
C GLU A 5 -37.70 -17.49 -8.97
N GLY A 6 -36.67 -18.21 -8.68
CA GLY A 6 -36.71 -19.13 -7.55
C GLY A 6 -35.39 -19.80 -7.18
N GLY A 7 -34.26 -19.36 -7.78
CA GLY A 7 -33.00 -20.12 -7.70
C GLY A 7 -32.01 -19.74 -6.58
N THR A 8 -32.10 -18.59 -6.00
CA THR A 8 -31.04 -18.05 -5.11
C THR A 8 -31.21 -18.36 -3.62
N ALA A 9 -32.42 -18.57 -3.14
CA ALA A 9 -32.67 -18.81 -1.70
C ALA A 9 -32.54 -20.27 -1.25
N LEU A 10 -32.41 -21.23 -2.16
CA LEU A 10 -32.57 -22.67 -1.86
C LEU A 10 -31.28 -23.45 -1.51
N SER A 11 -30.09 -22.88 -1.62
CA SER A 11 -28.85 -23.65 -1.42
C SER A 11 -28.30 -23.59 0.01
N LEU A 12 -28.36 -22.45 0.67
CA LEU A 12 -27.85 -22.28 2.05
C LEU A 12 -28.77 -22.92 3.10
N ASP A 13 -30.10 -22.79 2.96
CA ASP A 13 -31.06 -23.31 3.93
C ASP A 13 -31.07 -24.84 4.06
N ARG A 14 -30.61 -25.58 3.07
CA ARG A 14 -30.48 -27.04 3.15
C ARG A 14 -29.26 -27.54 3.92
N HIS A 15 -28.21 -26.72 4.05
CA HIS A 15 -26.97 -27.08 4.73
C HIS A 15 -26.81 -26.44 6.11
N LEU A 16 -27.49 -25.34 6.38
CA LEU A 16 -27.53 -24.64 7.65
C LEU A 16 -28.89 -24.95 8.29
N GLY A 17 -28.98 -25.89 9.22
CA GLY A 17 -30.26 -26.30 9.86
C GLY A 17 -31.18 -25.11 10.20
N ALA A 18 -32.36 -25.10 9.59
CA ALA A 18 -33.27 -23.95 9.49
C ALA A 18 -33.92 -23.48 10.81
N SER A 19 -33.74 -24.15 11.95
CA SER A 19 -34.52 -23.85 13.16
C SER A 19 -33.87 -22.94 14.20
N ASP A 20 -32.51 -22.78 14.18
CA ASP A 20 -31.79 -22.05 15.25
C ASP A 20 -31.26 -20.66 14.82
N THR A 21 -31.51 -20.29 13.59
CA THR A 21 -30.98 -19.04 12.99
C THR A 21 -31.97 -17.88 13.01
N ALA A 22 -33.24 -18.12 13.31
CA ALA A 22 -34.32 -17.15 13.13
C ALA A 22 -34.18 -15.89 14.02
N GLU A 23 -33.97 -16.03 15.33
CA GLU A 23 -33.96 -14.88 16.24
C GLU A 23 -32.80 -13.90 16.02
N ALA A 24 -31.56 -14.39 15.79
CA ALA A 24 -30.41 -13.49 15.56
C ALA A 24 -30.46 -12.80 14.19
N ILE A 25 -31.15 -13.42 13.22
CA ILE A 25 -31.32 -12.86 11.87
C ILE A 25 -32.48 -11.85 11.85
N GLU A 26 -33.57 -12.12 12.60
CA GLU A 26 -34.69 -11.18 12.73
C GLU A 26 -34.24 -9.82 13.28
N SER A 27 -33.34 -9.80 14.27
CA SER A 27 -32.80 -8.56 14.81
C SER A 27 -31.96 -7.74 13.82
N TYR A 28 -31.30 -8.36 12.85
CA TYR A 28 -30.59 -7.63 11.76
C TYR A 28 -31.53 -7.10 10.68
N THR A 29 -32.68 -7.73 10.46
CA THR A 29 -33.68 -7.26 9.46
C THR A 29 -34.40 -5.99 9.88
N GLU A 30 -34.39 -5.65 11.18
CA GLU A 30 -34.99 -4.45 11.72
C GLU A 30 -34.09 -3.20 11.72
N ILE A 31 -32.78 -3.37 11.44
CA ILE A 31 -31.83 -2.25 11.34
C ILE A 31 -31.98 -1.58 9.97
N GLU A 32 -32.17 -0.27 9.93
CA GLU A 32 -32.19 0.54 8.70
C GLU A 32 -30.78 0.67 8.11
N ILE A 33 -30.31 -0.36 7.43
CA ILE A 33 -29.04 -0.38 6.67
C ILE A 33 -29.34 -0.78 5.21
N PRO A 34 -28.46 -0.41 4.25
CA PRO A 34 -28.60 -0.83 2.86
C PRO A 34 -28.74 -2.34 2.69
N GLU A 35 -29.58 -2.78 1.74
CA GLU A 35 -29.92 -4.19 1.55
C GLU A 35 -28.69 -5.07 1.28
N SER A 36 -27.79 -4.65 0.39
CA SER A 36 -26.58 -5.41 0.08
C SER A 36 -25.64 -5.56 1.28
N LEU A 37 -25.50 -4.51 2.10
CA LEU A 37 -24.72 -4.57 3.35
C LEU A 37 -25.35 -5.56 4.33
N ARG A 38 -26.70 -5.52 4.47
CA ARG A 38 -27.45 -6.43 5.33
C ARG A 38 -27.25 -7.88 4.90
N ASP A 39 -27.39 -8.17 3.61
CA ASP A 39 -27.26 -9.52 3.05
C ASP A 39 -25.87 -10.11 3.32
N ASN A 40 -24.81 -9.31 3.15
CA ASN A 40 -23.45 -9.72 3.46
C ASN A 40 -23.25 -9.99 4.97
N LEU A 41 -23.80 -9.13 5.84
CA LEU A 41 -23.74 -9.33 7.30
C LEU A 41 -24.47 -10.60 7.72
N VAL A 42 -25.66 -10.85 7.16
CA VAL A 42 -26.47 -12.06 7.43
C VAL A 42 -25.73 -13.31 6.94
N LEU A 43 -25.14 -13.27 5.75
CA LEU A 43 -24.35 -14.37 5.21
C LEU A 43 -23.19 -14.73 6.15
N PHE A 44 -22.40 -13.75 6.58
CA PHE A 44 -21.27 -13.97 7.48
C PHE A 44 -21.70 -14.42 8.87
N LEU A 45 -22.75 -13.85 9.42
CA LEU A 45 -23.30 -14.27 10.71
C LEU A 45 -23.74 -15.75 10.69
N ARG A 46 -24.42 -16.18 9.62
CA ARG A 46 -24.81 -17.58 9.43
C ARG A 46 -23.61 -18.52 9.33
N MET A 47 -22.57 -18.10 8.54
CA MET A 47 -21.37 -18.90 8.39
C MET A 47 -20.57 -19.00 9.68
N GLU A 48 -20.39 -17.91 10.39
CA GLU A 48 -19.66 -17.89 11.66
C GLU A 48 -20.38 -18.72 12.74
N ARG A 49 -21.69 -18.56 12.87
CA ARG A 49 -22.48 -19.38 13.80
C ARG A 49 -22.36 -20.88 13.50
N LYS A 50 -22.36 -21.27 12.22
CA LYS A 50 -22.12 -22.65 11.83
C LYS A 50 -20.76 -23.14 12.32
N VAL A 51 -19.71 -22.36 12.10
CA VAL A 51 -18.35 -22.66 12.56
C VAL A 51 -18.30 -22.73 14.10
N LEU A 52 -18.89 -21.78 14.81
CA LEU A 52 -18.93 -21.76 16.27
C LEU A 52 -19.70 -22.96 16.83
N LYS A 53 -20.82 -23.36 16.22
CA LYS A 53 -21.61 -24.51 16.63
C LYS A 53 -20.85 -25.83 16.43
N GLU A 54 -20.07 -25.95 15.33
CA GLU A 54 -19.20 -27.10 15.07
C GLU A 54 -18.00 -27.12 16.03
N TYR A 55 -17.48 -25.96 16.42
CA TYR A 55 -16.38 -25.81 17.37
C TYR A 55 -16.82 -26.16 18.80
N ASP A 56 -17.83 -25.51 19.32
CA ASP A 56 -18.46 -25.73 20.63
C ASP A 56 -19.87 -25.14 20.66
N PRO A 57 -20.93 -25.97 20.71
CA PRO A 57 -22.32 -25.51 20.78
C PRO A 57 -22.61 -24.56 21.95
N ALA A 58 -21.94 -24.70 23.10
CA ALA A 58 -22.12 -23.83 24.25
C ALA A 58 -21.57 -22.41 24.00
N VAL A 59 -20.44 -22.33 23.29
CA VAL A 59 -19.86 -21.04 22.86
C VAL A 59 -20.78 -20.35 21.86
N CYS A 60 -21.35 -21.08 20.91
CA CYS A 60 -22.32 -20.54 19.96
C CYS A 60 -23.55 -19.96 20.66
N ALA A 61 -24.13 -20.71 21.60
CA ALA A 61 -25.29 -20.25 22.37
C ALA A 61 -24.98 -19.01 23.23
N LEU A 62 -23.79 -18.94 23.78
CA LEU A 62 -23.34 -17.77 24.56
C LEU A 62 -23.10 -16.56 23.65
N PHE A 63 -22.47 -16.75 22.49
CA PHE A 63 -22.32 -15.71 21.47
C PHE A 63 -23.69 -15.14 21.07
N ASP A 64 -24.68 -15.99 20.78
CA ASP A 64 -26.02 -15.55 20.41
C ASP A 64 -26.70 -14.76 21.51
N ARG A 65 -26.60 -15.20 22.77
CA ARG A 65 -27.19 -14.47 23.92
C ARG A 65 -26.55 -13.09 24.09
N LEU A 66 -25.23 -13.00 24.09
CA LEU A 66 -24.53 -11.73 24.21
C LEU A 66 -24.84 -10.80 23.04
N PHE A 67 -24.83 -11.33 21.83
CA PHE A 67 -25.14 -10.60 20.62
C PHE A 67 -26.56 -9.99 20.67
N ASN A 68 -27.58 -10.79 20.99
CA ASN A 68 -28.97 -10.34 21.12
C ASN A 68 -29.15 -9.35 22.29
N SER A 69 -28.45 -9.53 23.41
CA SER A 69 -28.50 -8.57 24.52
C SER A 69 -27.88 -7.22 24.12
N MET A 70 -26.80 -7.21 23.34
CA MET A 70 -26.19 -5.96 22.87
C MET A 70 -27.03 -5.25 21.80
N ILE A 71 -27.76 -5.99 20.93
CA ILE A 71 -28.71 -5.37 20.00
C ILE A 71 -29.82 -4.71 20.76
N ARG A 72 -30.50 -5.41 21.71
CA ARG A 72 -31.54 -4.84 22.55
C ARG A 72 -31.08 -3.65 23.39
N ALA A 73 -29.79 -3.65 23.81
CA ALA A 73 -29.18 -2.53 24.51
C ALA A 73 -29.09 -1.27 23.64
N ASN A 74 -29.00 -1.42 22.32
CA ASN A 74 -28.86 -0.34 21.34
C ASN A 74 -30.19 0.00 20.62
N GLU A 75 -31.26 -0.76 20.84
CA GLU A 75 -32.61 -0.46 20.31
C GLU A 75 -33.10 0.87 20.86
N GLY A 76 -33.30 1.84 19.99
CA GLY A 76 -33.79 3.20 20.33
C GLY A 76 -32.70 4.29 20.29
N ASN A 77 -31.44 3.97 20.18
CA ASN A 77 -30.38 4.97 20.02
C ASN A 77 -29.15 4.41 19.28
N PRO A 78 -29.16 4.29 17.91
CA PRO A 78 -28.04 3.79 17.14
C PRO A 78 -26.82 4.69 17.35
N GLY A 79 -25.79 4.18 18.03
CA GLY A 79 -24.52 4.86 18.21
C GLY A 79 -24.25 5.46 19.59
N THR A 80 -25.19 5.40 20.52
CA THR A 80 -24.98 5.85 21.90
C THR A 80 -25.49 4.81 22.89
N VAL A 81 -24.65 3.82 23.21
CA VAL A 81 -24.82 3.17 24.51
C VAL A 81 -24.55 4.25 25.53
N ALA A 82 -25.66 4.83 26.08
CA ALA A 82 -25.67 5.60 27.31
C ALA A 82 -24.60 6.69 27.52
N ALA A 83 -24.22 7.45 26.47
CA ALA A 83 -23.40 8.66 26.70
C ALA A 83 -24.16 9.67 27.63
N ASP A 84 -25.50 9.61 27.68
CA ASP A 84 -26.36 10.47 28.51
C ASP A 84 -27.08 9.73 29.64
N GLU A 85 -26.91 8.40 29.78
CA GLU A 85 -27.54 7.68 30.91
C GLU A 85 -26.64 7.67 32.14
N PRO A 86 -27.19 7.82 33.36
CA PRO A 86 -26.40 7.72 34.58
C PRO A 86 -25.79 6.31 34.71
N THR A 87 -24.48 6.26 34.92
CA THR A 87 -23.73 5.03 35.10
C THR A 87 -23.18 4.91 36.53
N ASP A 88 -22.88 3.69 36.95
CA ASP A 88 -22.16 3.44 38.19
C ASP A 88 -20.64 3.73 38.05
N ALA A 89 -19.85 3.41 39.08
CA ALA A 89 -18.39 3.61 39.11
C ALA A 89 -17.64 2.74 38.10
N GLN A 90 -18.25 1.71 37.53
CA GLN A 90 -17.74 0.82 36.51
C GLN A 90 -18.22 1.19 35.11
N GLY A 91 -19.02 2.25 34.95
CA GLY A 91 -19.58 2.68 33.67
C GLY A 91 -20.79 1.87 33.22
N ILE A 92 -21.43 1.11 34.12
CA ILE A 92 -22.61 0.30 33.82
C ILE A 92 -23.89 1.17 33.99
N PRO A 93 -24.82 1.19 32.99
CA PRO A 93 -26.04 1.98 33.07
C PRO A 93 -26.91 1.61 34.28
N THR A 94 -27.36 2.61 35.05
CA THR A 94 -28.19 2.45 36.24
C THR A 94 -29.69 2.71 35.98
N ALA A 95 -30.04 3.23 34.81
CA ALA A 95 -31.43 3.48 34.40
C ALA A 95 -32.26 2.17 34.34
N ASP A 96 -33.57 2.29 34.51
CA ASP A 96 -34.51 1.16 34.40
C ASP A 96 -35.16 1.11 33.00
N THR A 97 -34.35 1.32 31.97
CA THR A 97 -34.72 1.15 30.56
C THR A 97 -34.50 -0.29 30.12
N GLU A 98 -35.16 -0.72 29.05
CA GLU A 98 -34.96 -2.07 28.48
C GLU A 98 -33.53 -2.25 28.01
N GLY A 99 -32.94 -1.24 27.33
CA GLY A 99 -31.54 -1.23 26.90
C GLY A 99 -30.54 -1.36 28.05
N ALA A 100 -30.76 -0.58 29.14
CA ALA A 100 -29.91 -0.66 30.32
C ALA A 100 -30.00 -2.03 31.02
N ARG A 101 -31.21 -2.65 31.03
CA ARG A 101 -31.38 -4.03 31.55
C ARG A 101 -30.66 -5.05 30.69
N ALA A 102 -30.77 -4.98 29.36
CA ALA A 102 -30.11 -5.86 28.43
C ALA A 102 -28.57 -5.74 28.52
N PHE A 103 -28.07 -4.51 28.69
CA PHE A 103 -26.62 -4.28 28.90
C PHE A 103 -26.14 -4.94 30.22
N ARG A 104 -26.85 -4.74 31.33
CA ARG A 104 -26.53 -5.39 32.61
C ARG A 104 -26.56 -6.91 32.51
N GLU A 105 -27.54 -7.48 31.80
CA GLU A 105 -27.59 -8.93 31.53
C GLU A 105 -26.34 -9.40 30.80
N ALA A 106 -25.85 -8.67 29.80
CA ALA A 106 -24.63 -8.99 29.08
C ALA A 106 -23.38 -8.94 30.00
N VAL A 107 -23.29 -7.92 30.88
CA VAL A 107 -22.21 -7.81 31.86
C VAL A 107 -22.22 -8.98 32.84
N GLU A 108 -23.40 -9.32 33.43
CA GLU A 108 -23.53 -10.45 34.35
C GLU A 108 -23.13 -11.79 33.67
N LEU A 109 -23.48 -11.98 32.41
CA LEU A 109 -23.08 -13.14 31.63
C LEU A 109 -21.55 -13.22 31.46
N ILE A 110 -20.89 -12.09 31.16
CA ILE A 110 -19.44 -12.02 30.96
C ILE A 110 -18.70 -12.27 32.29
N ASP A 111 -19.16 -11.64 33.38
CA ASP A 111 -18.54 -11.77 34.71
C ASP A 111 -18.61 -13.19 35.27
N ALA A 112 -19.64 -13.95 34.87
CA ALA A 112 -19.80 -15.35 35.27
C ALA A 112 -18.94 -16.33 34.47
N LEU A 113 -18.25 -15.90 33.40
CA LEU A 113 -17.49 -16.79 32.54
C LEU A 113 -16.13 -17.21 33.14
N PRO A 114 -15.76 -18.48 33.06
CA PRO A 114 -14.38 -18.90 33.20
C PRO A 114 -13.49 -18.23 32.17
N VAL A 115 -12.22 -17.94 32.53
CA VAL A 115 -11.28 -17.20 31.66
C VAL A 115 -11.05 -17.87 30.31
N ASP A 116 -11.00 -19.19 30.27
CA ASP A 116 -10.85 -19.99 29.05
C ASP A 116 -12.04 -19.84 28.11
N GLN A 117 -13.27 -19.85 28.63
CA GLN A 117 -14.49 -19.60 27.84
C GLN A 117 -14.58 -18.13 27.40
N ALA A 118 -14.26 -17.19 28.28
CA ALA A 118 -14.20 -15.77 27.91
C ALA A 118 -13.25 -15.49 26.75
N GLN A 119 -12.08 -16.15 26.73
CA GLN A 119 -11.14 -16.03 25.59
C GLN A 119 -11.72 -16.51 24.26
N VAL A 120 -12.49 -17.58 24.25
CA VAL A 120 -13.11 -18.10 23.01
C VAL A 120 -14.21 -17.16 22.55
N VAL A 121 -15.05 -16.66 23.48
CA VAL A 121 -16.10 -15.68 23.14
C VAL A 121 -15.52 -14.39 22.58
N VAL A 122 -14.45 -13.85 23.17
CA VAL A 122 -13.74 -12.67 22.64
C VAL A 122 -13.23 -12.91 21.23
N ARG A 123 -12.70 -14.12 20.93
CA ARG A 123 -12.28 -14.48 19.56
C ARG A 123 -13.46 -14.52 18.59
N ALA A 124 -14.58 -15.08 19.00
CA ALA A 124 -15.79 -15.12 18.17
C ALA A 124 -16.24 -13.70 17.80
N PHE A 125 -16.36 -12.80 18.78
CA PHE A 125 -16.70 -11.42 18.50
C PHE A 125 -15.65 -10.68 17.66
N ALA A 126 -14.35 -10.93 17.91
CA ALA A 126 -13.29 -10.34 17.09
C ALA A 126 -13.37 -10.81 15.62
N SER A 127 -13.66 -12.09 15.38
CA SER A 127 -13.89 -12.62 14.02
C SER A 127 -15.12 -11.98 13.39
N PHE A 128 -16.23 -11.90 14.12
CA PHE A 128 -17.45 -11.26 13.66
C PHE A 128 -17.22 -9.80 13.25
N PHE A 129 -16.53 -9.00 14.07
CA PHE A 129 -16.23 -7.61 13.73
C PHE A 129 -15.33 -7.48 12.49
N HIS A 130 -14.39 -8.40 12.27
CA HIS A 130 -13.62 -8.42 11.03
C HIS A 130 -14.51 -8.67 9.81
N LEU A 131 -15.47 -9.59 9.92
CA LEU A 131 -16.42 -9.91 8.84
C LEU A 131 -17.42 -8.77 8.62
N ALA A 132 -17.88 -8.12 9.68
CA ALA A 132 -18.75 -6.96 9.60
C ALA A 132 -18.07 -5.76 8.91
N ASN A 133 -16.83 -5.46 9.29
CA ASN A 133 -16.03 -4.42 8.61
C ASN A 133 -15.82 -4.76 7.13
N LEU A 134 -15.56 -6.03 6.82
CA LEU A 134 -15.42 -6.47 5.44
C LEU A 134 -16.72 -6.29 4.63
N SER A 135 -17.88 -6.54 5.25
CA SER A 135 -19.18 -6.28 4.61
C SER A 135 -19.36 -4.80 4.29
N GLU A 136 -18.97 -3.91 5.21
CA GLU A 136 -19.02 -2.46 4.99
C GLU A 136 -18.07 -2.03 3.87
N GLU A 137 -16.82 -2.52 3.87
CA GLU A 137 -15.85 -2.25 2.81
C GLU A 137 -16.36 -2.70 1.44
N ASN A 138 -16.91 -3.91 1.35
CA ASN A 138 -17.50 -4.44 0.11
C ASN A 138 -18.67 -3.56 -0.36
N TYR A 139 -19.59 -3.19 0.52
CA TYR A 139 -20.69 -2.28 0.21
C TYR A 139 -20.19 -0.93 -0.33
N ARG A 140 -19.17 -0.34 0.28
CA ARG A 140 -18.58 0.91 -0.20
C ARG A 140 -17.98 0.76 -1.59
N VAL A 141 -17.27 -0.34 -1.85
CA VAL A 141 -16.70 -0.64 -3.18
C VAL A 141 -17.80 -0.81 -4.23
N GLU A 142 -18.88 -1.55 -3.90
CA GLU A 142 -20.03 -1.71 -4.79
C GLU A 142 -20.70 -0.38 -5.10
N THR A 143 -20.93 0.45 -4.08
CA THR A 143 -21.49 1.80 -4.25
C THR A 143 -20.63 2.67 -5.16
N LEU A 144 -19.30 2.65 -4.98
CA LEU A 144 -18.38 3.38 -5.86
C LEU A 144 -18.42 2.85 -7.29
N ARG A 145 -18.46 1.53 -7.49
CA ARG A 145 -18.59 0.91 -8.82
C ARG A 145 -19.93 1.29 -9.51
N GLU A 146 -21.00 1.37 -8.76
CA GLU A 146 -22.30 1.82 -9.27
C GLU A 146 -22.28 3.30 -9.66
N LEU A 147 -21.70 4.15 -8.84
CA LEU A 147 -21.48 5.56 -9.15
C LEU A 147 -20.65 5.70 -10.44
N GLU A 148 -19.57 4.96 -10.58
CA GLU A 148 -18.74 4.99 -11.79
C GLU A 148 -19.48 4.54 -13.07
N ARG A 149 -20.37 3.55 -12.98
CA ARG A 149 -21.18 3.10 -14.14
C ARG A 149 -22.15 4.17 -14.62
N ASN A 150 -22.58 5.05 -13.74
CA ASN A 150 -23.59 6.08 -14.03
C ASN A 150 -22.99 7.44 -14.37
N VAL A 151 -21.66 7.59 -14.35
CA VAL A 151 -20.95 8.85 -14.59
C VAL A 151 -20.56 8.96 -16.06
N SER A 152 -21.27 9.83 -16.82
CA SER A 152 -20.69 10.51 -17.97
C SER A 152 -19.91 11.75 -17.48
N MET A 153 -18.89 12.20 -18.22
CA MET A 153 -18.14 13.44 -17.85
C MET A 153 -19.07 14.65 -17.61
N GLU A 154 -20.24 14.70 -18.26
CA GLU A 154 -21.24 15.76 -18.10
C GLU A 154 -22.01 15.67 -16.77
N SER A 155 -22.11 14.48 -16.15
CA SER A 155 -22.79 14.27 -14.85
C SER A 155 -21.84 14.17 -13.66
N ALA A 156 -20.53 14.25 -13.89
CA ALA A 156 -19.49 14.12 -12.87
C ALA A 156 -19.55 15.22 -11.78
N VAL A 157 -20.24 16.31 -12.05
CA VAL A 157 -20.39 17.45 -11.10
C VAL A 157 -21.12 17.06 -9.81
N ASP A 158 -21.89 15.97 -9.83
CA ASP A 158 -22.70 15.52 -8.68
C ASP A 158 -22.19 14.20 -8.02
N THR A 159 -21.05 13.69 -8.46
CA THR A 159 -20.56 12.39 -7.99
C THR A 159 -19.31 12.52 -7.13
N SER A 160 -19.18 11.61 -6.16
CA SER A 160 -18.11 11.54 -5.16
C SER A 160 -16.70 11.23 -5.70
N ASN A 161 -16.48 11.20 -7.02
CA ASN A 161 -15.13 11.04 -7.57
C ASN A 161 -14.43 12.40 -7.66
N GLU A 162 -13.81 12.80 -6.56
CA GLU A 162 -13.15 14.09 -6.39
C GLU A 162 -12.03 14.35 -7.42
N LEU A 163 -11.34 13.31 -7.90
CA LEU A 163 -10.27 13.47 -8.90
C LEU A 163 -10.81 13.90 -10.26
N VAL A 164 -11.92 13.31 -10.73
CA VAL A 164 -12.55 13.69 -12.01
C VAL A 164 -13.08 15.11 -11.93
N VAL A 165 -13.75 15.44 -10.82
CA VAL A 165 -14.30 16.78 -10.57
C VAL A 165 -13.17 17.82 -10.52
N ALA A 166 -12.10 17.55 -9.78
CA ALA A 166 -10.95 18.44 -9.70
C ALA A 166 -10.25 18.63 -11.07
N TYR A 167 -10.13 17.56 -11.85
CA TYR A 167 -9.60 17.63 -13.21
C TYR A 167 -10.49 18.47 -14.13
N GLY A 168 -11.81 18.27 -14.07
CA GLY A 168 -12.78 19.06 -14.85
C GLY A 168 -12.73 20.55 -14.52
N HIS A 169 -12.72 20.89 -13.22
CA HIS A 169 -12.56 22.29 -12.78
C HIS A 169 -11.24 22.90 -13.27
N LEU A 170 -10.13 22.15 -13.17
CA LEU A 170 -8.83 22.63 -13.65
C LEU A 170 -8.86 22.88 -15.17
N LEU A 171 -9.48 21.98 -15.92
CA LEU A 171 -9.62 22.10 -17.36
C LEU A 171 -10.45 23.34 -17.75
N ASP A 172 -11.55 23.60 -17.04
CA ASP A 172 -12.43 24.75 -17.26
C ASP A 172 -11.76 26.09 -16.88
N GLU A 173 -10.98 26.11 -15.80
CA GLU A 173 -10.33 27.34 -15.32
C GLU A 173 -9.11 27.75 -16.13
N VAL A 174 -8.26 26.81 -16.54
CA VAL A 174 -6.95 27.13 -17.14
C VAL A 174 -6.77 26.61 -18.57
N GLY A 175 -7.71 25.82 -19.08
CA GLY A 175 -7.68 25.22 -20.41
C GLY A 175 -6.76 24.01 -20.56
N PRO A 176 -6.85 23.25 -21.69
CA PRO A 176 -6.21 21.95 -21.84
C PRO A 176 -4.68 22.01 -21.81
N GLU A 177 -4.06 23.01 -22.44
CA GLU A 177 -2.59 23.10 -22.50
C GLU A 177 -1.98 23.34 -21.11
N ARG A 178 -2.59 24.24 -20.33
CA ARG A 178 -2.11 24.54 -18.98
C ARG A 178 -2.41 23.39 -18.02
N THR A 179 -3.53 22.73 -18.18
CA THR A 179 -3.87 21.50 -17.40
C THR A 179 -2.82 20.41 -17.65
N ALA A 180 -2.43 20.14 -18.89
CA ALA A 180 -1.38 19.17 -19.20
C ALA A 180 -0.03 19.56 -18.58
N GLU A 181 0.35 20.85 -18.61
CA GLU A 181 1.56 21.34 -17.93
C GLU A 181 1.49 21.10 -16.41
N LEU A 182 0.36 21.37 -15.77
CA LEU A 182 0.16 21.17 -14.34
C LEU A 182 0.17 19.71 -13.96
N LEU A 183 -0.47 18.84 -14.76
CA LEU A 183 -0.38 17.37 -14.57
C LEU A 183 1.07 16.88 -14.64
N GLY A 184 1.87 17.43 -15.57
CA GLY A 184 3.30 17.10 -15.67
C GLY A 184 4.13 17.48 -14.43
N ARG A 185 3.58 18.33 -13.54
CA ARG A 185 4.20 18.75 -12.28
C ARG A 185 3.55 18.12 -11.05
N LEU A 186 2.46 17.37 -11.24
CA LEU A 186 1.76 16.71 -10.14
C LEU A 186 2.69 15.72 -9.45
N GLU A 187 2.71 15.78 -8.13
CA GLU A 187 3.42 14.83 -7.28
C GLU A 187 2.59 14.54 -6.04
N PHE A 188 2.37 13.27 -5.77
CA PHE A 188 1.71 12.78 -4.58
C PHE A 188 2.65 11.84 -3.83
N HIS A 189 3.05 12.24 -2.62
CA HIS A 189 4.04 11.54 -1.81
C HIS A 189 3.45 11.05 -0.48
N PRO A 190 2.73 9.92 -0.50
CA PRO A 190 2.26 9.30 0.75
C PRO A 190 3.40 8.55 1.43
N VAL A 191 3.46 8.65 2.77
CA VAL A 191 4.53 8.05 3.56
C VAL A 191 3.98 6.96 4.45
N PHE A 192 4.51 5.75 4.32
CA PHE A 192 4.18 4.62 5.18
C PHE A 192 4.90 4.74 6.52
N THR A 193 4.13 4.69 7.60
CA THR A 193 4.65 4.74 8.97
C THR A 193 4.40 3.42 9.68
N ALA A 194 5.28 3.07 10.62
CA ALA A 194 5.04 1.93 11.52
C ALA A 194 4.09 2.34 12.64
N HIS A 195 2.99 1.59 12.79
CA HIS A 195 2.08 1.73 13.92
C HIS A 195 2.33 0.60 14.93
N PRO A 196 3.12 0.83 15.99
CA PRO A 196 3.43 -0.22 16.98
C PRO A 196 2.22 -0.69 17.78
N THR A 197 1.08 -0.01 17.67
CA THR A 197 -0.21 -0.38 18.25
C THR A 197 -1.02 -1.32 17.38
N GLU A 198 -0.68 -1.46 16.09
CA GLU A 198 -1.34 -2.40 15.19
C GLU A 198 -0.78 -3.81 15.41
N ALA A 199 -1.40 -4.52 16.34
CA ALA A 199 -0.99 -5.86 16.75
C ALA A 199 -1.64 -6.99 15.93
N ARG A 200 -2.28 -6.67 14.80
CA ARG A 200 -2.96 -7.67 13.94
C ARG A 200 -1.94 -8.58 13.28
N ARG A 201 -2.17 -9.89 13.36
CA ARG A 201 -1.29 -10.86 12.70
C ARG A 201 -1.50 -10.87 11.20
N LYS A 202 -0.41 -10.92 10.42
CA LYS A 202 -0.44 -11.12 8.95
C LYS A 202 -1.30 -12.33 8.54
N ALA A 203 -1.32 -13.40 9.35
CA ALA A 203 -2.17 -14.55 9.09
C ALA A 203 -3.67 -14.22 9.13
N VAL A 204 -4.09 -13.26 9.97
CA VAL A 204 -5.47 -12.75 10.02
C VAL A 204 -5.78 -11.92 8.77
N GLU A 205 -4.90 -10.98 8.43
CA GLU A 205 -5.06 -10.15 7.22
C GLU A 205 -5.16 -10.99 5.94
N GLY A 206 -4.30 -12.01 5.82
CA GLY A 206 -4.33 -12.92 4.67
C GLY A 206 -5.65 -13.68 4.55
N LYS A 207 -6.28 -14.07 5.68
CA LYS A 207 -7.60 -14.72 5.68
C LYS A 207 -8.71 -13.74 5.30
N ILE A 208 -8.72 -12.55 5.89
CA ILE A 208 -9.70 -11.50 5.57
C ILE A 208 -9.64 -11.16 4.08
N ARG A 209 -8.44 -11.02 3.50
CA ARG A 209 -8.27 -10.75 2.07
C ARG A 209 -8.82 -11.87 1.17
N ARG A 210 -8.62 -13.13 1.54
CA ARG A 210 -9.19 -14.26 0.78
C ARG A 210 -10.71 -14.31 0.90
N ILE A 211 -11.27 -14.01 2.09
CA ILE A 211 -12.72 -13.89 2.28
C ILE A 211 -13.27 -12.73 1.45
N ALA A 212 -12.56 -11.57 1.41
CA ALA A 212 -12.94 -10.43 0.59
C ALA A 212 -13.04 -10.80 -0.91
N ALA A 213 -12.05 -11.49 -1.45
CA ALA A 213 -12.05 -11.94 -2.84
C ALA A 213 -13.22 -12.91 -3.12
N LEU A 214 -13.49 -13.84 -2.21
CA LEU A 214 -14.61 -14.76 -2.33
C LEU A 214 -15.97 -14.03 -2.25
N LEU A 215 -16.09 -13.02 -1.39
CA LEU A 215 -17.29 -12.20 -1.28
C LEU A 215 -17.54 -11.37 -2.54
N ASP A 216 -16.49 -10.79 -3.13
CA ASP A 216 -16.58 -9.99 -4.37
C ASP A 216 -17.06 -10.84 -5.57
N GLU A 217 -16.70 -12.13 -5.61
CA GLU A 217 -17.15 -13.07 -6.64
C GLU A 217 -18.56 -13.62 -6.37
N HIS A 218 -18.98 -13.74 -5.12
CA HIS A 218 -20.17 -14.46 -4.67
C HIS A 218 -21.46 -14.05 -5.41
N PRO A 219 -21.78 -12.75 -5.64
CA PRO A 219 -23.00 -12.31 -6.32
C PRO A 219 -23.11 -12.77 -7.79
N TYR A 220 -21.99 -13.10 -8.42
CA TYR A 220 -21.92 -13.47 -9.84
C TYR A 220 -21.91 -14.99 -10.07
N LEU A 221 -21.90 -15.79 -8.99
CA LEU A 221 -21.80 -17.24 -9.05
C LEU A 221 -23.17 -17.91 -8.96
N GLY A 222 -23.25 -19.17 -9.46
CA GLY A 222 -24.44 -19.99 -9.38
C GLY A 222 -24.11 -21.49 -9.39
N GLY A 223 -25.06 -22.30 -8.94
CA GLY A 223 -24.94 -23.76 -8.98
C GLY A 223 -23.73 -24.30 -8.18
N SER A 224 -22.94 -25.18 -8.78
CA SER A 224 -21.78 -25.79 -8.11
C SER A 224 -20.66 -24.80 -7.80
N ALA A 225 -20.49 -23.74 -8.60
CA ALA A 225 -19.48 -22.72 -8.37
C ALA A 225 -19.79 -21.89 -7.11
N LEU A 226 -21.07 -21.55 -6.90
CA LEU A 226 -21.51 -20.87 -5.68
C LEU A 226 -21.27 -21.75 -4.44
N LEU A 227 -21.65 -23.03 -4.51
CA LEU A 227 -21.43 -23.97 -3.40
C LEU A 227 -19.94 -24.13 -3.05
N GLU A 228 -19.07 -24.10 -4.05
CA GLU A 228 -17.61 -24.17 -3.81
C GLU A 228 -17.06 -22.90 -3.21
N ASN A 229 -17.51 -21.73 -3.67
CA ASN A 229 -17.17 -20.43 -3.10
C ASN A 229 -17.58 -20.36 -1.61
N GLU A 230 -18.81 -20.76 -1.27
CA GLU A 230 -19.31 -20.82 0.11
C GLU A 230 -18.49 -21.80 0.99
N ARG A 231 -18.07 -22.96 0.45
CA ARG A 231 -17.18 -23.87 1.19
C ARG A 231 -15.83 -23.24 1.48
N HIS A 232 -15.26 -22.52 0.52
CA HIS A 232 -14.01 -21.81 0.72
C HIS A 232 -14.16 -20.68 1.75
N MET A 233 -15.26 -19.90 1.71
CA MET A 233 -15.54 -18.91 2.75
C MET A 233 -15.64 -19.53 4.14
N LEU A 234 -16.41 -20.61 4.28
CA LEU A 234 -16.53 -21.33 5.55
C LEU A 234 -15.17 -21.85 6.05
N GLN A 235 -14.33 -22.38 5.16
CA GLN A 235 -12.98 -22.84 5.50
C GLN A 235 -12.10 -21.70 6.03
N GLU A 236 -12.14 -20.52 5.39
CA GLU A 236 -11.36 -19.37 5.83
C GLU A 236 -11.90 -18.78 7.14
N ILE A 237 -13.23 -18.75 7.34
CA ILE A 237 -13.86 -18.30 8.60
C ILE A 237 -13.52 -19.27 9.74
N ASP A 238 -13.59 -20.60 9.54
CA ASP A 238 -13.18 -21.57 10.56
C ASP A 238 -11.71 -21.37 10.94
N ALA A 239 -10.85 -21.17 9.94
CA ALA A 239 -9.45 -20.88 10.18
C ALA A 239 -9.22 -19.53 10.87
N LEU A 240 -10.07 -18.51 10.61
CA LEU A 240 -10.02 -17.20 11.27
C LEU A 240 -10.35 -17.32 12.76
N VAL A 241 -11.46 -17.97 13.10
CA VAL A 241 -11.89 -18.21 14.50
C VAL A 241 -10.82 -18.95 15.31
N ARG A 242 -10.10 -19.89 14.68
CA ARG A 242 -9.01 -20.67 15.33
C ARG A 242 -7.68 -19.93 15.37
N THR A 243 -7.53 -18.82 14.64
CA THR A 243 -6.28 -18.06 14.59
C THR A 243 -6.19 -17.08 15.75
N SER A 244 -5.04 -17.00 16.43
CA SER A 244 -4.80 -15.95 17.43
C SER A 244 -4.86 -14.58 16.74
N PRO A 245 -5.69 -13.64 17.23
CA PRO A 245 -5.88 -12.34 16.57
C PRO A 245 -4.66 -11.42 16.67
N THR A 246 -3.85 -11.58 17.72
CA THR A 246 -2.75 -10.67 18.05
C THR A 246 -1.39 -11.32 17.96
N GLU A 247 -0.38 -10.52 17.61
CA GLU A 247 1.03 -10.91 17.71
C GLU A 247 1.46 -10.93 19.19
N LEU A 248 2.24 -11.96 19.57
CA LEU A 248 2.79 -12.08 20.92
C LEU A 248 4.07 -11.28 21.10
N LYS A 249 4.71 -10.86 20.03
CA LYS A 249 5.96 -10.10 20.03
C LYS A 249 5.80 -8.84 19.20
N LYS A 250 6.37 -7.74 19.67
CA LYS A 250 6.49 -6.53 18.89
C LYS A 250 7.33 -6.82 17.62
N PRO A 251 6.84 -6.46 16.42
CA PRO A 251 7.59 -6.69 15.19
C PRO A 251 8.93 -5.95 15.20
N THR A 252 9.91 -6.52 14.55
CA THR A 252 11.18 -5.86 14.28
C THR A 252 11.04 -4.96 13.04
N PRO A 253 11.90 -3.94 12.86
CA PRO A 253 11.84 -3.10 11.66
C PRO A 253 11.96 -3.87 10.33
N LEU A 254 12.55 -5.06 10.33
CA LEU A 254 12.61 -5.93 9.15
C LEU A 254 11.30 -6.66 8.87
N GLU A 255 10.56 -7.03 9.90
CA GLU A 255 9.22 -7.61 9.79
C GLU A 255 8.19 -6.54 9.42
N GLU A 256 8.36 -5.30 9.92
CA GLU A 256 7.57 -4.14 9.46
C GLU A 256 7.80 -3.87 7.96
N ALA A 257 9.05 -4.00 7.48
CA ALA A 257 9.35 -3.88 6.05
C ALA A 257 8.66 -4.98 5.20
N ASP A 258 8.45 -6.19 5.74
CA ASP A 258 7.64 -7.23 5.07
C ASP A 258 6.18 -6.82 4.93
N THR A 259 5.63 -6.06 5.88
CA THR A 259 4.26 -5.54 5.78
C THR A 259 4.12 -4.54 4.63
N ILE A 260 5.09 -3.64 4.46
CA ILE A 260 5.09 -2.72 3.31
C ILE A 260 5.20 -3.47 1.98
N ILE A 261 6.04 -4.49 1.91
CA ILE A 261 6.14 -5.34 0.72
C ILE A 261 4.81 -6.02 0.42
N ASP A 262 4.11 -6.53 1.43
CA ASP A 262 2.79 -7.17 1.26
C ASP A 262 1.74 -6.16 0.75
N ILE A 263 1.71 -4.92 1.25
CA ILE A 263 0.83 -3.85 0.76
C ILE A 263 1.17 -3.49 -0.69
N PHE A 264 2.46 -3.39 -0.98
CA PHE A 264 2.94 -3.11 -2.33
C PHE A 264 2.50 -4.20 -3.33
N ASP A 265 2.76 -5.47 -3.02
CA ASP A 265 2.44 -6.59 -3.91
C ASP A 265 0.94 -6.80 -4.12
N ASN A 266 0.14 -6.60 -3.09
CA ASN A 266 -1.29 -6.91 -3.11
C ASN A 266 -2.16 -5.72 -3.55
N THR A 267 -1.60 -4.51 -3.60
CA THR A 267 -2.39 -3.30 -3.89
C THR A 267 -1.64 -2.33 -4.80
N LEU A 268 -0.55 -1.72 -4.34
CA LEU A 268 -0.01 -0.52 -4.99
C LEU A 268 0.58 -0.79 -6.37
N PHE A 269 1.27 -1.90 -6.56
CA PHE A 269 1.97 -2.21 -7.80
C PHE A 269 1.03 -2.27 -9.00
N ASP A 270 -0.16 -2.82 -8.81
CA ASP A 270 -1.16 -2.97 -9.87
C ASP A 270 -2.17 -1.81 -9.90
N THR A 271 -2.52 -1.25 -8.72
CA THR A 271 -3.57 -0.21 -8.64
C THR A 271 -3.06 1.17 -9.06
N VAL A 272 -1.81 1.55 -8.73
CA VAL A 272 -1.30 2.90 -9.05
C VAL A 272 -1.28 3.16 -10.57
N PRO A 273 -0.82 2.25 -11.44
CA PRO A 273 -0.93 2.44 -12.90
C PRO A 273 -2.38 2.54 -13.39
N GLN A 274 -3.34 1.87 -12.72
CA GLN A 274 -4.76 1.99 -13.05
C GLN A 274 -5.29 3.40 -12.76
N VAL A 275 -4.81 4.04 -11.68
CA VAL A 275 -5.16 5.45 -11.41
C VAL A 275 -4.68 6.36 -12.55
N TYR A 276 -3.47 6.17 -13.07
CA TYR A 276 -2.99 6.92 -14.23
C TYR A 276 -3.84 6.65 -15.49
N ARG A 277 -4.22 5.38 -15.69
CA ARG A 277 -5.07 4.99 -16.82
C ARG A 277 -6.44 5.66 -16.78
N ARG A 278 -6.99 5.92 -15.59
CA ARG A 278 -8.26 6.64 -15.47
C ARG A 278 -8.21 8.07 -16.03
N PHE A 279 -7.08 8.77 -15.89
CA PHE A 279 -6.90 10.06 -16.56
C PHE A 279 -6.92 9.91 -18.08
N ASP A 280 -6.31 8.86 -18.63
CA ASP A 280 -6.38 8.57 -20.05
C ASP A 280 -7.83 8.29 -20.47
N ASP A 281 -8.58 7.49 -19.68
CA ASP A 281 -9.98 7.16 -19.98
C ASP A 281 -10.86 8.42 -20.03
N TRP A 282 -10.63 9.38 -19.14
CA TRP A 282 -11.37 10.65 -19.12
C TRP A 282 -11.04 11.56 -20.29
N VAL A 283 -9.79 11.57 -20.74
CA VAL A 283 -9.31 12.49 -21.79
C VAL A 283 -9.41 11.89 -23.19
N LEU A 284 -9.07 10.61 -23.33
CA LEU A 284 -8.92 9.91 -24.60
C LEU A 284 -10.13 9.01 -24.93
N GLY A 285 -10.97 8.69 -23.94
CA GLY A 285 -12.14 7.83 -24.12
C GLY A 285 -11.75 6.45 -24.68
N GLU A 286 -12.36 6.05 -25.80
CA GLU A 286 -12.13 4.75 -26.43
C GLU A 286 -10.69 4.54 -26.95
N ASP A 287 -9.93 5.61 -27.13
CA ASP A 287 -8.53 5.56 -27.57
C ASP A 287 -7.56 5.28 -26.42
N ALA A 288 -8.00 5.34 -25.16
CA ALA A 288 -7.17 5.01 -24.01
C ALA A 288 -6.56 3.60 -24.14
N GLY A 289 -5.25 3.48 -23.87
CA GLY A 289 -4.50 2.23 -24.05
C GLY A 289 -4.17 1.87 -25.50
N SER A 290 -4.52 2.70 -26.49
CA SER A 290 -4.15 2.53 -27.89
C SER A 290 -3.39 3.71 -28.50
N VAL A 291 -3.27 4.81 -27.74
CA VAL A 291 -2.46 5.99 -28.07
C VAL A 291 -1.56 6.34 -26.89
N PRO A 292 -0.56 7.24 -27.06
CA PRO A 292 0.28 7.70 -25.97
C PRO A 292 -0.55 8.25 -24.79
N PRO A 293 -0.18 7.92 -23.54
CA PRO A 293 -0.91 8.38 -22.37
C PRO A 293 -0.77 9.89 -22.15
N VAL A 294 -1.78 10.49 -21.54
CA VAL A 294 -1.76 11.92 -21.15
C VAL A 294 -1.27 12.10 -19.71
N CYS A 295 -1.46 11.10 -18.86
CA CYS A 295 -1.09 11.19 -17.45
C CYS A 295 0.33 10.69 -17.21
N PRO A 296 1.24 11.53 -16.69
CA PRO A 296 2.54 11.09 -16.22
C PRO A 296 2.44 10.35 -14.89
N ALA A 297 3.46 9.57 -14.54
CA ALA A 297 3.56 8.99 -13.20
C ALA A 297 3.81 10.09 -12.16
N PHE A 298 2.88 10.25 -11.22
CA PHE A 298 2.94 11.29 -10.19
C PHE A 298 3.03 10.76 -8.75
N PHE A 299 2.78 9.48 -8.54
CA PHE A 299 2.85 8.85 -7.22
C PHE A 299 4.30 8.56 -6.83
N ARG A 300 4.70 8.93 -5.61
CA ARG A 300 6.05 8.73 -5.06
C ARG A 300 5.93 8.20 -3.64
N PRO A 301 5.91 6.89 -3.42
CA PRO A 301 5.73 6.34 -2.07
C PRO A 301 6.98 6.54 -1.22
N GLY A 302 6.77 7.05 0.00
CA GLY A 302 7.79 7.17 1.03
C GLY A 302 7.60 6.16 2.15
N SER A 303 8.61 5.96 2.99
CA SER A 303 8.52 5.08 4.16
C SER A 303 9.46 5.50 5.28
N TRP A 304 8.94 5.50 6.52
CA TRP A 304 9.72 5.67 7.74
C TRP A 304 10.26 4.35 8.28
N ILE A 305 9.80 3.23 7.74
CA ILE A 305 10.17 1.90 8.24
C ILE A 305 11.66 1.63 7.96
N GLY A 306 12.38 1.33 9.04
CA GLY A 306 13.82 1.10 8.99
C GLY A 306 14.68 2.36 8.82
N SER A 307 14.08 3.56 8.84
CA SER A 307 14.76 4.85 8.69
C SER A 307 14.40 5.88 9.78
N ASP A 308 13.26 5.73 10.47
CA ASP A 308 12.87 6.57 11.59
C ASP A 308 13.57 6.14 12.88
N ARG A 309 14.39 7.04 13.42
CA ARG A 309 15.17 6.82 14.67
C ARG A 309 14.64 7.58 15.85
N ASP A 310 13.65 8.44 15.66
CA ASP A 310 13.09 9.23 16.73
C ASP A 310 12.32 8.33 17.71
N GLY A 311 12.86 8.19 18.91
CA GLY A 311 12.31 7.32 19.96
C GLY A 311 12.43 5.81 19.71
N ASN A 312 13.07 5.35 18.62
CA ASN A 312 13.21 3.92 18.29
C ASN A 312 14.68 3.45 18.26
N PRO A 313 15.22 2.89 19.36
CA PRO A 313 16.62 2.43 19.42
C PRO A 313 16.89 1.18 18.55
N ASN A 314 15.86 0.50 18.04
CA ASN A 314 16.00 -0.67 17.19
C ASN A 314 16.32 -0.31 15.74
N VAL A 315 16.08 0.94 15.33
CA VAL A 315 16.42 1.43 14.00
C VAL A 315 17.86 1.95 13.99
N THR A 316 18.77 1.14 13.51
CA THR A 316 20.20 1.44 13.41
C THR A 316 20.64 1.56 11.95
N ALA A 317 21.83 2.14 11.71
CA ALA A 317 22.47 2.22 10.39
C ALA A 317 22.56 0.86 9.71
N LYS A 318 22.79 -0.22 10.48
CA LYS A 318 22.79 -1.60 9.96
C LYS A 318 21.41 -2.05 9.51
N VAL A 319 20.38 -1.74 10.29
CA VAL A 319 18.98 -2.07 9.98
C VAL A 319 18.54 -1.34 8.72
N SER A 320 18.81 -0.04 8.61
CA SER A 320 18.46 0.75 7.41
C SER A 320 19.06 0.17 6.14
N ARG A 321 20.35 -0.21 6.17
CA ARG A 321 20.99 -0.88 5.01
C ARG A 321 20.32 -2.20 4.63
N ARG A 322 19.86 -2.98 5.61
CA ARG A 322 19.16 -4.25 5.38
C ARG A 322 17.76 -4.05 4.80
N VAL A 323 17.02 -3.06 5.32
CA VAL A 323 15.70 -2.70 4.79
C VAL A 323 15.83 -2.20 3.34
N ALA A 324 16.76 -1.28 3.06
CA ALA A 324 17.04 -0.82 1.71
C ALA A 324 17.38 -1.96 0.74
N ALA A 325 18.23 -2.88 1.16
CA ALA A 325 18.60 -4.05 0.35
C ALA A 325 17.39 -4.95 0.06
N LYS A 326 16.49 -5.09 1.03
CA LYS A 326 15.28 -5.91 0.92
C LYS A 326 14.29 -5.31 -0.07
N TYR A 327 13.99 -4.00 0.04
CA TYR A 327 13.12 -3.28 -0.87
C TYR A 327 13.66 -3.32 -2.32
N PHE A 328 14.94 -3.03 -2.50
CA PHE A 328 15.58 -3.10 -3.82
C PHE A 328 15.50 -4.50 -4.45
N ALA A 329 15.89 -5.53 -3.72
CA ALA A 329 15.90 -6.90 -4.25
C ALA A 329 14.48 -7.35 -4.62
N HIS A 330 13.49 -7.03 -3.79
CA HIS A 330 12.09 -7.35 -4.04
C HIS A 330 11.55 -6.63 -5.29
N MET A 331 11.77 -5.32 -5.37
CA MET A 331 11.27 -4.51 -6.48
C MET A 331 11.85 -4.95 -7.82
N VAL A 332 13.16 -5.13 -7.90
CA VAL A 332 13.81 -5.54 -9.15
C VAL A 332 13.36 -6.94 -9.58
N ALA A 333 13.17 -7.87 -8.63
CA ALA A 333 12.62 -9.20 -8.92
C ALA A 333 11.18 -9.13 -9.45
N LYS A 334 10.36 -8.25 -8.91
CA LYS A 334 8.98 -8.00 -9.38
C LYS A 334 8.98 -7.46 -10.81
N LEU A 335 9.79 -6.45 -11.10
CA LEU A 335 9.96 -5.91 -12.46
C LEU A 335 10.46 -6.97 -13.45
N ALA A 336 11.40 -7.83 -13.03
CA ALA A 336 11.84 -8.95 -13.85
C ALA A 336 10.70 -9.93 -14.19
N GLN A 337 9.84 -10.19 -13.22
CA GLN A 337 8.66 -11.04 -13.42
C GLN A 337 7.68 -10.39 -14.41
N GLU A 338 7.43 -9.08 -14.32
CA GLU A 338 6.53 -8.38 -15.25
C GLU A 338 7.11 -8.30 -16.66
N CYS A 339 8.40 -8.01 -16.83
CA CYS A 339 9.07 -8.11 -18.13
C CYS A 339 8.88 -9.50 -18.75
N ARG A 340 8.99 -10.56 -17.93
CA ARG A 340 8.82 -11.95 -18.38
C ARG A 340 7.37 -12.25 -18.74
N ASN A 341 6.40 -11.75 -17.95
CA ASN A 341 4.97 -11.92 -18.21
C ASN A 341 4.58 -11.26 -19.54
N ILE A 342 5.00 -10.01 -19.74
CA ILE A 342 4.77 -9.28 -21.00
C ILE A 342 5.46 -10.00 -22.16
N GLY A 343 6.74 -10.36 -22.00
CA GLY A 343 7.51 -11.06 -23.03
C GLY A 343 6.83 -12.38 -23.46
N ARG A 344 6.31 -13.17 -22.53
CA ARG A 344 5.61 -14.42 -22.86
C ARG A 344 4.34 -14.20 -23.68
N ASN A 345 3.69 -13.05 -23.52
CA ASN A 345 2.46 -12.70 -24.24
C ASN A 345 2.71 -11.99 -25.58
N LEU A 346 3.93 -11.46 -25.83
CA LEU A 346 4.31 -10.80 -27.08
C LEU A 346 4.69 -11.82 -28.18
N THR A 347 3.83 -12.80 -28.44
CA THR A 347 4.01 -13.80 -29.50
C THR A 347 3.64 -13.21 -30.88
N LEU A 348 4.27 -12.08 -31.22
CA LEU A 348 3.98 -11.30 -32.42
C LEU A 348 5.01 -11.61 -33.51
N GLU A 349 4.53 -12.21 -34.59
CA GLU A 349 5.35 -12.60 -35.70
C GLU A 349 5.88 -11.37 -36.48
N SER A 350 7.18 -11.28 -36.71
CA SER A 350 7.83 -10.09 -37.29
C SER A 350 7.37 -9.71 -38.68
N ARG A 351 6.80 -10.63 -39.46
CA ARG A 351 6.21 -10.29 -40.78
C ARG A 351 4.91 -9.49 -40.68
N TYR A 352 4.20 -9.54 -39.52
CA TYR A 352 2.97 -8.77 -39.27
C TYR A 352 3.24 -7.60 -38.32
N THR A 353 4.26 -7.72 -37.47
CA THR A 353 4.68 -6.70 -36.52
C THR A 353 6.18 -6.50 -36.69
N ALA A 354 6.56 -5.79 -37.75
CA ALA A 354 7.96 -5.59 -38.11
C ALA A 354 8.68 -4.80 -37.00
N PRO A 355 9.84 -5.28 -36.52
CA PRO A 355 10.64 -4.53 -35.55
C PRO A 355 11.21 -3.25 -36.18
N SER A 356 11.31 -2.18 -35.39
CA SER A 356 11.98 -0.96 -35.82
C SER A 356 13.51 -1.16 -35.87
N GLU A 357 14.21 -0.26 -36.57
CA GLU A 357 15.65 -0.26 -36.62
C GLU A 357 16.26 -0.08 -35.23
N GLU A 358 15.67 0.79 -34.40
CA GLU A 358 16.11 1.05 -33.02
C GLU A 358 15.98 -0.22 -32.13
N LEU A 359 14.90 -1.00 -32.29
CA LEU A 359 14.75 -2.28 -31.59
C LEU A 359 15.81 -3.30 -32.03
N MET A 360 16.11 -3.37 -33.32
CA MET A 360 17.14 -4.27 -33.84
C MET A 360 18.54 -3.83 -33.42
N ASN A 361 18.79 -2.54 -33.29
CA ASN A 361 20.03 -2.01 -32.73
C ASN A 361 20.17 -2.36 -31.24
N LEU A 362 19.07 -2.23 -30.48
CA LEU A 362 19.01 -2.68 -29.08
C LEU A 362 19.31 -4.19 -28.99
N TRP A 363 18.67 -5.01 -29.81
CA TRP A 363 18.94 -6.45 -29.87
C TRP A 363 20.43 -6.76 -30.15
N SER A 364 21.02 -6.08 -31.15
CA SER A 364 22.44 -6.25 -31.50
C SER A 364 23.35 -5.90 -30.31
N HIS A 365 23.05 -4.80 -29.61
CA HIS A 365 23.78 -4.41 -28.39
C HIS A 365 23.63 -5.46 -27.27
N LEU A 366 22.44 -6.03 -27.06
CA LEU A 366 22.23 -7.09 -26.08
C LEU A 366 22.99 -8.38 -26.43
N VAL A 367 23.11 -8.71 -27.71
CA VAL A 367 23.94 -9.83 -28.19
C VAL A 367 25.42 -9.58 -27.89
N GLU A 368 25.94 -8.38 -28.18
CA GLU A 368 27.31 -8.00 -27.85
C GLU A 368 27.59 -8.05 -26.35
N MET A 369 26.59 -7.64 -25.53
CA MET A 369 26.70 -7.67 -24.08
C MET A 369 26.80 -9.09 -23.52
N SER A 370 26.06 -10.05 -24.05
CA SER A 370 26.06 -11.44 -23.61
C SER A 370 25.48 -12.40 -24.64
N GLU A 371 26.31 -12.97 -25.48
CA GLU A 371 25.93 -14.00 -26.46
C GLU A 371 25.29 -15.23 -25.77
N THR A 372 25.75 -15.60 -24.59
CA THR A 372 25.19 -16.73 -23.82
C THR A 372 23.77 -16.46 -23.36
N LEU A 373 23.47 -15.24 -22.96
CA LEU A 373 22.12 -14.85 -22.50
C LEU A 373 21.15 -14.78 -23.67
N THR A 374 21.53 -14.09 -24.73
CA THR A 374 20.71 -13.90 -25.93
C THR A 374 20.54 -15.18 -26.73
N GLY A 375 21.56 -16.05 -26.79
CA GLY A 375 21.49 -17.36 -27.44
C GLY A 375 20.41 -18.26 -26.84
N ARG A 376 20.33 -18.34 -25.51
CA ARG A 376 19.26 -19.09 -24.83
C ARG A 376 17.85 -18.59 -25.17
N VAL A 377 17.70 -17.29 -25.38
CA VAL A 377 16.42 -16.68 -25.73
C VAL A 377 16.11 -16.85 -27.22
N ALA A 378 17.12 -16.70 -28.09
CA ALA A 378 16.97 -16.74 -29.55
C ALA A 378 16.65 -18.15 -30.06
N ASP A 379 17.22 -19.21 -29.46
CA ASP A 379 17.01 -20.59 -29.88
C ASP A 379 15.54 -21.04 -29.74
N ASP A 380 14.81 -20.42 -28.81
CA ASP A 380 13.42 -20.78 -28.52
C ASP A 380 12.38 -19.95 -29.29
N LEU A 381 12.74 -18.80 -29.92
CA LEU A 381 11.78 -17.76 -30.27
C LEU A 381 11.64 -17.45 -31.79
N GLY A 382 12.46 -18.04 -32.65
CA GLY A 382 12.34 -17.82 -34.10
C GLY A 382 12.33 -16.33 -34.51
N PHE A 383 11.21 -15.84 -35.07
CA PHE A 383 11.08 -14.47 -35.62
C PHE A 383 10.27 -13.50 -34.70
N GLU A 384 10.43 -13.55 -33.37
CA GLU A 384 9.70 -12.75 -32.39
C GLU A 384 10.61 -11.75 -31.61
N PRO A 385 11.18 -10.72 -32.27
CA PRO A 385 12.22 -9.86 -31.68
C PRO A 385 11.73 -9.02 -30.48
N HIS A 386 10.50 -8.54 -30.47
CA HIS A 386 9.94 -7.80 -29.32
C HIS A 386 9.89 -8.69 -28.05
N ARG A 387 9.46 -9.94 -28.22
CA ARG A 387 9.46 -10.94 -27.14
C ARG A 387 10.88 -11.24 -26.65
N ALA A 388 11.80 -11.44 -27.59
CA ALA A 388 13.19 -11.75 -27.28
C ALA A 388 13.83 -10.64 -26.42
N VAL A 389 13.66 -9.37 -26.81
CA VAL A 389 14.17 -8.22 -26.06
C VAL A 389 13.59 -8.18 -24.66
N MET A 390 12.27 -8.31 -24.48
CA MET A 390 11.61 -8.31 -23.16
C MET A 390 12.11 -9.43 -22.24
N LEU A 391 12.34 -10.63 -22.77
CA LEU A 391 12.89 -11.75 -22.00
C LEU A 391 14.35 -11.55 -21.59
N VAL A 392 15.16 -10.91 -22.45
CA VAL A 392 16.52 -10.52 -22.10
C VAL A 392 16.53 -9.42 -21.05
N MET A 393 15.63 -8.44 -21.14
CA MET A 393 15.45 -7.41 -20.09
C MET A 393 15.12 -8.03 -18.74
N ALA A 394 14.23 -9.04 -18.70
CA ALA A 394 13.92 -9.77 -17.48
C ALA A 394 15.18 -10.43 -16.88
N ALA A 395 16.00 -11.07 -17.72
CA ALA A 395 17.24 -11.70 -17.26
C ALA A 395 18.32 -10.68 -16.84
N ARG A 396 18.37 -9.49 -17.46
CA ARG A 396 19.21 -8.37 -17.01
C ARG A 396 18.79 -7.88 -15.61
N LEU A 397 17.49 -7.77 -15.34
CA LEU A 397 16.98 -7.43 -14.02
C LEU A 397 17.34 -8.49 -12.97
N GLU A 398 17.28 -9.78 -13.30
CA GLU A 398 17.78 -10.85 -12.43
C GLU A 398 19.29 -10.70 -12.18
N GLY A 399 20.05 -10.35 -13.23
CA GLY A 399 21.47 -9.98 -13.13
C GLY A 399 21.71 -8.78 -12.22
N THR A 400 20.80 -7.82 -12.19
CA THR A 400 20.85 -6.65 -11.32
C THR A 400 20.70 -7.04 -9.84
N VAL A 401 19.79 -7.95 -9.51
CA VAL A 401 19.66 -8.52 -8.16
C VAL A 401 20.92 -9.31 -7.79
N ALA A 402 21.38 -10.17 -8.69
CA ALA A 402 22.58 -11.01 -8.52
C ALA A 402 23.90 -10.23 -8.58
N ARG A 403 23.87 -8.95 -9.01
CA ARG A 403 25.04 -8.07 -9.23
C ARG A 403 26.04 -8.61 -10.24
N ASN A 404 25.51 -9.14 -11.30
CA ASN A 404 26.34 -9.50 -12.46
C ASN A 404 26.67 -8.22 -13.24
N ALA A 405 27.92 -7.74 -13.09
CA ALA A 405 28.37 -6.48 -13.68
C ALA A 405 28.32 -6.47 -15.22
N ASP A 406 28.33 -7.65 -15.85
CA ASP A 406 28.36 -7.77 -17.30
C ASP A 406 26.99 -7.47 -17.94
N ILE A 407 25.88 -7.70 -17.20
CA ILE A 407 24.53 -7.61 -17.76
C ILE A 407 23.55 -6.75 -16.95
N MET A 408 23.92 -6.35 -15.71
CA MET A 408 23.00 -5.63 -14.82
C MET A 408 22.60 -4.27 -15.38
N TYR A 409 21.40 -3.81 -15.06
CA TYR A 409 21.02 -2.42 -15.18
C TYR A 409 21.66 -1.59 -14.06
N LEU A 410 22.25 -0.46 -14.42
CA LEU A 410 22.86 0.46 -13.45
C LEU A 410 21.83 1.39 -12.82
N SER A 411 20.75 1.69 -13.54
CA SER A 411 19.69 2.57 -13.07
C SER A 411 18.32 2.19 -13.67
N PRO A 412 17.20 2.63 -13.08
CA PRO A 412 15.87 2.47 -13.68
C PRO A 412 15.72 3.24 -15.00
N GLU A 413 16.48 4.31 -15.22
CA GLU A 413 16.47 5.10 -16.47
C GLU A 413 16.97 4.29 -17.66
N GLU A 414 17.96 3.40 -17.47
CA GLU A 414 18.41 2.47 -18.52
C GLU A 414 17.29 1.49 -18.91
N LEU A 415 16.58 0.92 -17.91
CA LEU A 415 15.44 0.05 -18.15
C LEU A 415 14.33 0.80 -18.88
N LEU A 416 14.02 2.03 -18.47
CA LEU A 416 13.02 2.87 -19.15
C LEU A 416 13.37 3.17 -20.59
N ALA A 417 14.65 3.39 -20.91
CA ALA A 417 15.10 3.61 -22.28
C ALA A 417 14.85 2.38 -23.16
N ASP A 418 15.20 1.18 -22.65
CA ASP A 418 14.93 -0.08 -23.35
C ASP A 418 13.42 -0.32 -23.52
N LEU A 419 12.59 -0.09 -22.48
CA LEU A 419 11.13 -0.24 -22.54
C LEU A 419 10.50 0.71 -23.54
N ARG A 420 10.94 1.97 -23.60
CA ARG A 420 10.46 2.94 -24.59
C ARG A 420 10.83 2.53 -26.01
N THR A 421 12.02 1.97 -26.23
CA THR A 421 12.41 1.41 -27.53
C THR A 421 11.48 0.29 -27.96
N VAL A 422 11.09 -0.62 -27.04
CA VAL A 422 10.12 -1.69 -27.33
C VAL A 422 8.74 -1.08 -27.63
N GLN A 423 8.29 -0.12 -26.82
CA GLN A 423 7.00 0.56 -27.00
C GLN A 423 6.89 1.25 -28.35
N ASP A 424 7.88 2.06 -28.70
CA ASP A 424 7.91 2.80 -29.97
C ASP A 424 7.92 1.86 -31.18
N SER A 425 8.66 0.77 -31.10
CA SER A 425 8.72 -0.24 -32.15
C SER A 425 7.36 -0.92 -32.35
N LEU A 426 6.67 -1.31 -31.26
CA LEU A 426 5.34 -1.89 -31.30
C LEU A 426 4.30 -0.89 -31.88
N ALA A 427 4.34 0.35 -31.45
CA ALA A 427 3.42 1.40 -31.91
C ALA A 427 3.59 1.67 -33.42
N ARG A 428 4.82 1.82 -33.90
CA ARG A 428 5.13 2.01 -35.34
C ARG A 428 4.69 0.82 -36.19
N ALA A 429 4.75 -0.39 -35.65
CA ALA A 429 4.31 -1.61 -36.31
C ALA A 429 2.78 -1.82 -36.29
N GLY A 430 2.02 -0.88 -35.73
CA GLY A 430 0.55 -0.97 -35.62
C GLY A 430 0.05 -1.79 -34.43
N ALA A 431 0.94 -2.29 -33.55
CA ALA A 431 0.59 -3.03 -32.34
C ALA A 431 0.36 -2.09 -31.14
N ALA A 432 -0.39 -1.01 -31.35
CA ALA A 432 -0.59 0.08 -30.39
C ALA A 432 -1.14 -0.40 -29.03
N ARG A 433 -2.06 -1.37 -29.01
CA ARG A 433 -2.62 -1.92 -27.77
C ARG A 433 -1.57 -2.68 -26.93
N ALA A 434 -0.60 -3.32 -27.57
CA ALA A 434 0.53 -3.92 -26.86
C ALA A 434 1.49 -2.85 -26.31
N ALA A 435 1.74 -1.79 -27.12
CA ALA A 435 2.61 -0.67 -26.76
C ALA A 435 2.04 0.14 -25.58
N TYR A 436 0.80 0.59 -25.69
CA TYR A 436 0.19 1.51 -24.72
C TYR A 436 -0.69 0.82 -23.67
N GLY A 437 -0.86 -0.48 -23.75
CA GLY A 437 -1.42 -1.33 -22.70
C GLY A 437 -0.35 -1.84 -21.72
N PRO A 438 0.08 -3.12 -21.84
CA PRO A 438 0.95 -3.75 -20.84
C PRO A 438 2.36 -3.13 -20.76
N VAL A 439 2.95 -2.71 -21.89
CA VAL A 439 4.29 -2.07 -21.88
C VAL A 439 4.21 -0.70 -21.19
N GLN A 440 3.18 0.09 -21.47
CA GLN A 440 2.96 1.37 -20.78
C GLN A 440 2.72 1.19 -19.28
N THR A 441 1.96 0.19 -18.88
CA THR A 441 1.75 -0.14 -17.47
C THR A 441 3.08 -0.40 -16.76
N LEU A 442 3.95 -1.19 -17.37
CA LEU A 442 5.29 -1.45 -16.84
C LEU A 442 6.17 -0.18 -16.80
N ILE A 443 6.09 0.68 -17.82
CA ILE A 443 6.77 1.99 -17.82
C ILE A 443 6.33 2.81 -16.60
N TRP A 444 5.03 2.95 -16.35
CA TRP A 444 4.51 3.65 -15.20
C TRP A 444 4.96 3.02 -13.86
N GLN A 445 5.01 1.68 -13.78
CA GLN A 445 5.53 0.98 -12.59
C GLN A 445 7.01 1.34 -12.33
N VAL A 446 7.83 1.36 -13.38
CA VAL A 446 9.25 1.74 -13.25
C VAL A 446 9.40 3.23 -12.93
N GLU A 447 8.62 4.12 -13.54
CA GLU A 447 8.66 5.55 -13.27
C GLU A 447 8.21 5.89 -11.84
N THR A 448 7.23 5.14 -11.32
CA THR A 448 6.67 5.33 -9.97
C THR A 448 7.60 4.78 -8.90
N PHE A 449 8.01 3.53 -9.04
CA PHE A 449 8.66 2.76 -7.97
C PHE A 449 10.19 2.64 -8.15
N GLY A 450 10.71 2.94 -9.33
CA GLY A 450 12.14 2.79 -9.65
C GLY A 450 12.64 1.38 -9.34
N PHE A 451 13.90 1.26 -8.91
CA PHE A 451 14.45 0.05 -8.31
C PHE A 451 14.37 0.07 -6.78
N HIS A 452 13.98 1.18 -6.20
CA HIS A 452 13.99 1.40 -4.75
C HIS A 452 12.68 1.04 -4.05
N MET A 453 11.58 0.83 -4.77
CA MET A 453 10.23 0.52 -4.29
C MET A 453 9.57 1.69 -3.54
N VAL A 454 10.21 2.20 -2.49
CA VAL A 454 9.79 3.36 -1.69
C VAL A 454 10.99 4.25 -1.38
N GLU A 455 10.78 5.55 -1.24
CA GLU A 455 11.79 6.50 -0.77
C GLU A 455 11.86 6.42 0.77
N MET A 456 13.01 6.01 1.30
CA MET A 456 13.23 5.91 2.75
C MET A 456 13.49 7.29 3.33
N GLU A 457 12.66 7.72 4.26
CA GLU A 457 12.80 9.00 4.94
C GLU A 457 13.49 8.79 6.29
N PHE A 458 14.71 9.29 6.40
CA PHE A 458 15.48 9.23 7.63
C PHE A 458 15.00 10.32 8.58
N ARG A 459 14.63 9.97 9.81
CA ARG A 459 14.18 10.93 10.82
C ARG A 459 14.99 10.80 12.10
N GLN A 460 15.36 11.95 12.68
CA GLN A 460 16.01 12.02 13.98
C GLN A 460 15.69 13.35 14.68
N HIS A 461 15.69 13.32 16.00
CA HIS A 461 15.45 14.47 16.87
C HIS A 461 16.59 15.49 16.83
N SER A 462 16.28 16.79 16.71
CA SER A 462 17.23 17.90 16.64
C SER A 462 18.27 17.90 17.78
N LEU A 463 17.84 17.62 19.02
CA LEU A 463 18.75 17.55 20.19
C LEU A 463 19.79 16.42 20.07
N VAL A 464 19.52 15.37 19.32
CA VAL A 464 20.50 14.29 19.09
C VAL A 464 21.64 14.82 18.23
N HIS A 465 21.33 15.62 17.21
CA HIS A 465 22.33 16.25 16.35
C HIS A 465 23.20 17.26 17.13
N GLU A 466 22.58 18.13 17.93
CA GLU A 466 23.31 19.07 18.78
C GLU A 466 24.29 18.39 19.73
N ARG A 467 23.83 17.30 20.40
CA ARG A 467 24.68 16.51 21.31
C ARG A 467 25.82 15.82 20.55
N ALA A 468 25.55 15.26 19.39
CA ALA A 468 26.57 14.63 18.56
C ALA A 468 27.66 15.64 18.13
N LEU A 469 27.28 16.84 17.69
CA LEU A 469 28.22 17.89 17.35
C LEU A 469 29.03 18.37 18.57
N ALA A 470 28.40 18.51 19.73
CA ALA A 470 29.09 18.90 20.97
C ALA A 470 30.14 17.84 21.36
N ASP A 471 29.80 16.56 21.28
CA ASP A 471 30.70 15.44 21.55
C ASP A 471 31.88 15.43 20.56
N ILE A 472 31.61 15.60 19.26
CA ILE A 472 32.67 15.65 18.22
C ILE A 472 33.60 16.86 18.43
N ARG A 473 33.05 18.02 18.80
CA ARG A 473 33.87 19.22 19.08
C ARG A 473 34.77 19.03 20.30
N SER A 474 34.33 18.23 21.29
CA SER A 474 35.10 17.94 22.50
C SER A 474 36.19 16.90 22.31
N HIS A 475 35.95 15.89 21.48
CA HIS A 475 36.82 14.71 21.36
C HIS A 475 37.46 14.52 19.98
N GLY A 476 37.02 15.29 18.98
CA GLY A 476 37.37 15.09 17.57
C GLY A 476 36.66 13.88 16.95
N VAL A 477 36.46 13.88 15.62
CA VAL A 477 35.76 12.81 14.88
C VAL A 477 36.42 11.42 15.09
N LEU A 478 37.74 11.38 15.26
CA LEU A 478 38.52 10.14 15.48
C LEU A 478 38.71 9.80 16.96
N GLY A 479 38.16 10.61 17.86
CA GLY A 479 38.25 10.43 19.30
C GLY A 479 37.33 9.35 19.85
N LYS A 480 37.30 9.21 21.18
CA LYS A 480 36.39 8.30 21.87
C LYS A 480 34.99 8.94 21.97
N LEU A 481 34.22 8.82 20.92
CA LEU A 481 32.87 9.36 20.85
C LEU A 481 31.86 8.51 21.63
N ASP A 482 30.78 9.16 22.06
CA ASP A 482 29.60 8.49 22.61
C ASP A 482 29.00 7.47 21.62
N PRO A 483 28.42 6.36 22.07
CA PRO A 483 27.77 5.39 21.20
C PRO A 483 26.69 5.99 20.29
N MET A 484 25.89 6.95 20.78
CA MET A 484 24.87 7.62 19.97
C MET A 484 25.50 8.52 18.91
N THR A 485 26.56 9.26 19.22
CA THR A 485 27.30 10.07 18.26
C THR A 485 27.87 9.22 17.13
N ARG A 486 28.43 8.06 17.45
CA ARG A 486 28.90 7.09 16.44
C ARG A 486 27.77 6.60 15.55
N GLU A 487 26.62 6.25 16.15
CA GLU A 487 25.44 5.79 15.40
C GLU A 487 24.90 6.90 14.47
N VAL A 488 24.93 8.16 14.87
CA VAL A 488 24.58 9.30 13.99
C VAL A 488 25.52 9.36 12.78
N LEU A 489 26.83 9.31 12.99
CA LEU A 489 27.81 9.30 11.89
C LEU A 489 27.66 8.05 10.99
N ASP A 490 27.41 6.88 11.59
CA ASP A 490 27.19 5.63 10.84
C ASP A 490 25.89 5.65 10.04
N THR A 491 24.90 6.43 10.51
CA THR A 491 23.67 6.69 9.77
C THR A 491 23.96 7.45 8.46
N PHE A 492 24.71 8.54 8.49
CA PHE A 492 25.08 9.25 7.26
C PHE A 492 25.92 8.39 6.31
N ARG A 493 26.83 7.57 6.87
CA ARG A 493 27.57 6.57 6.08
C ARG A 493 26.65 5.52 5.45
N ALA A 494 25.59 5.12 6.16
CA ALA A 494 24.59 4.21 5.61
C ALA A 494 23.79 4.85 4.49
N ILE A 495 23.36 6.10 4.64
CA ILE A 495 22.66 6.87 3.61
C ILE A 495 23.54 6.96 2.34
N GLY A 496 24.80 7.39 2.47
CA GLY A 496 25.72 7.46 1.33
C GLY A 496 25.92 6.12 0.64
N ALA A 497 26.05 5.03 1.41
CA ALA A 497 26.16 3.68 0.85
C ALA A 497 24.88 3.21 0.14
N ILE A 498 23.69 3.58 0.66
CA ILE A 498 22.38 3.28 0.06
C ILE A 498 22.24 4.05 -1.27
N GLN A 499 22.52 5.36 -1.26
CA GLN A 499 22.46 6.19 -2.47
C GLN A 499 23.39 5.71 -3.56
N LYS A 500 24.64 5.39 -3.23
CA LYS A 500 25.63 4.88 -4.17
C LYS A 500 25.22 3.52 -4.76
N ARG A 501 24.48 2.73 -3.99
CA ARG A 501 24.17 1.36 -4.34
C ARG A 501 22.82 1.19 -5.03
N TYR A 502 21.83 1.96 -4.67
CA TYR A 502 20.43 1.77 -5.06
C TYR A 502 19.81 3.01 -5.72
N GLY A 503 20.58 4.07 -5.85
CA GLY A 503 20.12 5.35 -6.38
C GLY A 503 19.80 6.36 -5.30
N GLN A 504 19.95 7.63 -5.68
CA GLN A 504 19.82 8.78 -4.79
C GLN A 504 18.43 8.90 -4.17
N LYS A 505 17.38 8.62 -4.95
CA LYS A 505 15.98 8.72 -4.51
C LYS A 505 15.64 7.82 -3.33
N MET A 506 16.35 6.69 -3.16
CA MET A 506 16.05 5.75 -2.08
C MET A 506 16.29 6.31 -0.68
N ALA A 507 17.20 7.27 -0.50
CA ALA A 507 17.60 7.75 0.82
C ALA A 507 18.07 9.22 0.79
N ARG A 508 17.33 10.10 0.15
CA ARG A 508 17.71 11.53 0.07
C ARG A 508 17.02 12.39 1.11
N ARG A 509 15.82 12.00 1.59
CA ARG A 509 15.06 12.79 2.56
C ARG A 509 15.55 12.54 3.98
N TYR A 510 15.82 13.63 4.68
CA TYR A 510 16.24 13.60 6.08
C TYR A 510 15.39 14.58 6.89
N ILE A 511 14.56 14.06 7.77
CA ILE A 511 13.57 14.79 8.57
C ILE A 511 14.18 15.11 9.93
N VAL A 512 14.07 16.35 10.35
CA VAL A 512 14.51 16.81 11.68
C VAL A 512 13.28 17.07 12.53
N SER A 513 13.00 16.20 13.50
CA SER A 513 11.91 16.42 14.43
C SER A 513 12.27 17.50 15.48
N PHE A 514 11.23 18.15 16.01
CA PHE A 514 11.36 19.28 16.95
C PHE A 514 12.28 20.39 16.42
N THR A 515 12.04 20.81 15.18
CA THR A 515 12.82 21.89 14.57
C THR A 515 12.41 23.25 15.11
N LYS A 516 13.36 23.98 15.71
CA LYS A 516 13.15 25.33 16.29
C LYS A 516 13.91 26.45 15.57
N SER A 517 14.88 26.09 14.75
CA SER A 517 15.72 27.08 14.06
C SER A 517 16.37 26.49 12.82
N ALA A 518 16.76 27.34 11.86
CA ALA A 518 17.54 26.96 10.68
C ALA A 518 18.89 26.29 11.05
N ARG A 519 19.40 26.52 12.28
CA ARG A 519 20.62 25.88 12.77
C ARG A 519 20.49 24.36 12.80
N HIS A 520 19.33 23.83 13.18
CA HIS A 520 19.10 22.38 13.23
C HIS A 520 19.27 21.72 11.84
N MET A 521 18.92 22.45 10.76
CA MET A 521 19.17 21.98 9.38
C MET A 521 20.67 22.02 9.05
N ALA A 522 21.36 23.10 9.44
CA ALA A 522 22.80 23.22 9.24
C ALA A 522 23.58 22.13 9.99
N ASP A 523 23.13 21.75 11.19
CA ASP A 523 23.75 20.69 12.00
C ASP A 523 23.71 19.33 11.28
N VAL A 524 22.65 19.02 10.54
CA VAL A 524 22.56 17.81 9.71
C VAL A 524 23.59 17.81 8.60
N TYR A 525 23.73 18.90 7.87
CA TYR A 525 24.74 19.02 6.81
C TYR A 525 26.16 18.94 7.37
N GLU A 526 26.45 19.62 8.51
CA GLU A 526 27.74 19.54 9.20
C GLU A 526 28.07 18.10 9.62
N LEU A 527 27.12 17.37 10.21
CA LEU A 527 27.29 15.97 10.61
C LEU A 527 27.51 15.04 9.39
N ALA A 528 26.76 15.27 8.31
CA ALA A 528 26.95 14.52 7.07
C ALA A 528 28.37 14.71 6.52
N GLU A 529 28.86 15.94 6.46
CA GLU A 529 30.24 16.24 6.04
C GLU A 529 31.28 15.57 6.96
N LEU A 530 31.09 15.63 8.29
CA LEU A 530 31.99 15.03 9.28
C LEU A 530 32.01 13.50 9.23
N ALA A 531 30.97 12.87 8.69
CA ALA A 531 30.90 11.41 8.58
C ALA A 531 31.85 10.83 7.51
N PHE A 532 32.35 11.64 6.58
CA PHE A 532 33.16 11.19 5.44
C PHE A 532 34.54 11.87 5.40
N SER A 533 35.50 11.17 4.81
CA SER A 533 36.85 11.71 4.60
C SER A 533 36.98 12.50 3.29
N HIS A 534 36.06 12.31 2.35
CA HIS A 534 36.09 12.95 1.05
C HIS A 534 34.71 13.55 0.72
N ALA A 535 34.68 14.78 0.24
CA ALA A 535 33.45 15.50 -0.07
C ALA A 535 32.56 14.78 -1.12
N GLN A 536 33.17 14.04 -2.04
CA GLN A 536 32.46 13.28 -3.06
C GLN A 536 31.67 12.05 -2.53
N ASP A 537 31.95 11.63 -1.29
CA ASP A 537 31.27 10.51 -0.65
C ASP A 537 30.11 10.97 0.24
N VAL A 538 29.99 12.29 0.50
CA VAL A 538 28.90 12.89 1.27
C VAL A 538 27.60 12.71 0.50
N PRO A 539 26.54 12.17 1.13
CA PRO A 539 25.25 11.96 0.47
C PRO A 539 24.58 13.28 0.10
N GLU A 540 23.85 13.28 -0.99
CA GLU A 540 22.91 14.36 -1.32
C GLU A 540 21.68 14.26 -0.40
N LEU A 541 21.36 15.35 0.29
CA LEU A 541 20.27 15.37 1.25
C LEU A 541 19.27 16.51 0.95
N ASP A 542 18.00 16.16 1.00
CA ASP A 542 16.89 17.08 1.15
C ASP A 542 16.51 17.08 2.65
N VAL A 543 16.97 18.09 3.39
CA VAL A 543 16.74 18.18 4.83
C VAL A 543 15.45 18.92 5.10
N ILE A 544 14.52 18.25 5.79
CA ILE A 544 13.13 18.68 5.96
C ILE A 544 12.87 19.00 7.42
N PRO A 545 12.48 20.23 7.76
CA PRO A 545 12.09 20.58 9.13
C PRO A 545 10.69 20.01 9.45
N LEU A 546 10.52 19.45 10.65
CA LEU A 546 9.24 19.03 11.17
C LEU A 546 8.87 19.92 12.37
N PHE A 547 7.70 20.55 12.29
CA PHE A 547 7.15 21.46 13.29
C PHE A 547 6.01 20.74 14.02
N GLU A 548 6.23 20.38 15.29
CA GLU A 548 5.32 19.49 16.03
C GLU A 548 4.56 20.20 17.16
N GLN A 549 5.06 21.35 17.60
CA GLN A 549 4.45 22.16 18.65
C GLN A 549 3.89 23.46 18.10
N LEU A 550 2.95 24.07 18.82
CA LEU A 550 2.34 25.34 18.42
C LEU A 550 3.39 26.44 18.20
N GLU A 551 4.36 26.55 19.13
CA GLU A 551 5.47 27.51 19.02
C GLU A 551 6.34 27.28 17.78
N ASP A 552 6.55 26.02 17.40
CA ASP A 552 7.33 25.64 16.20
C ASP A 552 6.57 26.07 14.94
N LEU A 553 5.24 25.88 14.91
CA LEU A 553 4.38 26.31 13.80
C LEU A 553 4.32 27.84 13.69
N GLU A 554 4.22 28.57 14.80
CA GLU A 554 4.26 30.04 14.80
C GLU A 554 5.58 30.59 14.24
N ASN A 555 6.70 29.90 14.46
CA ASN A 555 8.02 30.30 14.01
C ASN A 555 8.46 29.71 12.65
N CYS A 556 7.65 28.84 12.03
CA CYS A 556 8.03 28.05 10.85
C CYS A 556 8.53 28.92 9.68
N VAL A 557 7.88 30.06 9.41
CA VAL A 557 8.28 30.96 8.33
C VAL A 557 9.72 31.50 8.54
N THR A 558 10.05 31.86 9.78
CA THR A 558 11.41 32.36 10.12
C THR A 558 12.46 31.26 9.95
N VAL A 559 12.12 30.03 10.36
CA VAL A 559 12.99 28.86 10.20
C VAL A 559 13.21 28.53 8.73
N LEU A 560 12.15 28.53 7.91
CA LEU A 560 12.23 28.26 6.48
C LEU A 560 13.03 29.34 5.73
N ASP A 561 12.82 30.63 6.05
CA ASP A 561 13.59 31.69 5.44
C ASP A 561 15.09 31.56 5.78
N GLY A 562 15.42 31.28 7.04
CA GLY A 562 16.81 31.03 7.44
C GLY A 562 17.38 29.76 6.78
N MET A 563 16.60 28.69 6.61
CA MET A 563 17.01 27.47 5.93
C MET A 563 17.33 27.72 4.45
N LEU A 564 16.49 28.49 3.76
CA LEU A 564 16.71 28.85 2.35
C LEU A 564 18.02 29.62 2.11
N GLN A 565 18.58 30.26 3.14
CA GLN A 565 19.84 31.01 3.05
C GLN A 565 21.07 30.10 3.31
N LEU A 566 20.89 28.86 3.75
CA LEU A 566 22.02 27.94 3.98
C LEU A 566 22.71 27.59 2.67
N PRO A 567 24.07 27.65 2.62
CA PRO A 567 24.82 27.32 1.38
C PRO A 567 24.54 25.92 0.84
N ALA A 568 24.33 24.93 1.71
CA ALA A 568 23.99 23.58 1.32
C ALA A 568 22.61 23.52 0.63
N VAL A 569 21.61 24.22 1.18
CA VAL A 569 20.27 24.32 0.60
C VAL A 569 20.31 25.05 -0.74
N GLN A 570 21.06 26.14 -0.84
CA GLN A 570 21.23 26.90 -2.10
C GLN A 570 21.87 26.04 -3.20
N ARG A 571 22.91 25.26 -2.87
CA ARG A 571 23.50 24.29 -3.82
C ARG A 571 22.46 23.26 -4.29
N ARG A 572 21.67 22.73 -3.34
CA ARG A 572 20.64 21.74 -3.64
C ARG A 572 19.54 22.29 -4.54
N LEU A 573 19.04 23.50 -4.26
CA LEU A 573 18.07 24.20 -5.10
C LEU A 573 18.58 24.44 -6.53
N ALA A 574 19.86 24.76 -6.69
CA ALA A 574 20.47 24.92 -8.01
C ALA A 574 20.47 23.58 -8.79
N GLN A 575 20.74 22.46 -8.12
CA GLN A 575 20.73 21.11 -8.72
C GLN A 575 19.34 20.63 -9.11
N THR A 576 18.32 20.99 -8.33
CA THR A 576 16.92 20.54 -8.51
C THR A 576 16.06 21.46 -9.35
N GLY A 577 16.63 22.50 -9.97
CA GLY A 577 15.88 23.48 -10.73
C GLY A 577 14.99 24.37 -9.84
N ARG A 578 15.45 24.67 -8.62
CA ARG A 578 14.76 25.44 -7.56
C ARG A 578 13.56 24.70 -6.94
N ARG A 579 13.52 23.40 -7.07
CA ARG A 579 12.52 22.57 -6.40
C ARG A 579 13.00 22.23 -4.99
N MET A 580 12.12 22.43 -4.01
CA MET A 580 12.33 22.11 -2.61
C MET A 580 11.21 21.18 -2.14
N GLU A 581 11.57 20.23 -1.30
CA GLU A 581 10.63 19.32 -0.65
C GLU A 581 10.51 19.63 0.84
#